data_959406f519435464d45f454654e89e81
#
_entry.id   959406f519435464d45f454654e89e81
#
_cell.length_a   1.000
_cell.length_b   1.000
_cell.length_c   1.000
_cell.angle_alpha   90.00
_cell.angle_beta   90.00
_cell.angle_gamma   90.00
#
_symmetry.space_group_name_H-M   'P 1'
#
loop_
_entity.id
_entity.type
_entity.pdbx_description
1 polymer ?
#
loop_
_entity_poly.entity_id
_entity_poly.type
_entity_poly.pdbx_seq_one_letter_code
_entity_poly.pdbx_strand_id
1 'polypeptide(L)'
;MVARYGSPRDVPLELCVSLMPRLRQVGRDDAHPFGQAIYTMLFGDRDPVAEPGTASGTPGNWWTVFALVPDAFDHTTSGFQFYRSPARVLAPKLRELGQIRAGFAVGSQFVFSQHCKACRDVGFTDEQVAAIPAWSVADCWSPVERAVLAYTDCLVLQHGRVPDALFAELQRLLSDEEILELTYITATYGMHAIMSRALRLEFDDVDERVVEVADPSGRTAGLDVMAVVDTSAAAPDVAG
;
A
#
# COMPACT_ATOMS: atom_id res chain seq x y z
N MET A 1 24.54 -10.73 11.25
CA MET A 1 24.39 -12.18 11.00
C MET A 1 22.91 -12.41 10.79
N VAL A 2 22.43 -12.32 9.56
CA VAL A 2 21.00 -12.49 9.21
C VAL A 2 20.71 -13.98 9.23
N ALA A 3 19.87 -14.43 10.17
CA ALA A 3 19.38 -15.79 10.16
C ALA A 3 18.52 -15.97 8.91
N ARG A 4 19.05 -16.62 7.88
CA ARG A 4 18.28 -17.12 6.76
C ARG A 4 17.40 -18.25 7.29
N TYR A 5 16.11 -18.02 7.39
CA TYR A 5 15.16 -19.11 7.55
C TYR A 5 15.24 -19.94 6.27
N GLY A 6 15.77 -21.16 6.39
CA GLY A 6 15.77 -22.12 5.29
C GLY A 6 14.35 -22.64 5.09
N SER A 7 13.93 -22.94 3.92
CA SER A 7 12.67 -23.58 3.52
C SER A 7 11.35 -23.08 4.20
N PRO A 8 10.26 -22.92 3.47
CA PRO A 8 8.93 -22.59 4.02
C PRO A 8 8.46 -23.51 5.17
N ARG A 9 9.07 -24.68 5.30
CA ARG A 9 8.79 -25.66 6.38
C ARG A 9 9.39 -25.27 7.74
N ASP A 10 10.32 -24.29 7.77
CA ASP A 10 11.03 -23.88 8.98
C ASP A 10 10.48 -22.60 9.59
N VAL A 11 9.44 -22.00 8.97
CA VAL A 11 8.75 -20.82 9.52
C VAL A 11 7.88 -21.27 10.68
N PRO A 12 8.05 -20.71 11.89
CA PRO A 12 7.21 -21.05 13.03
C PRO A 12 5.73 -20.85 12.70
N LEU A 13 4.88 -21.80 13.05
CA LEU A 13 3.44 -21.78 12.78
C LEU A 13 2.78 -20.48 13.26
N GLU A 14 3.22 -19.95 14.40
CA GLU A 14 2.76 -18.68 14.97
C GLU A 14 3.08 -17.49 14.07
N LEU A 15 4.22 -17.52 13.39
CA LEU A 15 4.65 -16.48 12.46
C LEU A 15 3.88 -16.56 11.15
N CYS A 16 3.64 -17.77 10.64
CA CYS A 16 2.78 -17.98 9.46
C CYS A 16 1.35 -17.47 9.71
N VAL A 17 0.77 -17.74 10.88
CA VAL A 17 -0.57 -17.24 11.25
C VAL A 17 -0.59 -15.71 11.34
N SER A 18 0.52 -15.07 11.75
CA SER A 18 0.63 -13.61 11.84
C SER A 18 0.64 -12.93 10.45
N LEU A 19 1.04 -13.63 9.41
CA LEU A 19 1.16 -13.10 8.04
C LEU A 19 -0.07 -13.38 7.17
N MET A 20 -0.93 -14.30 7.59
CA MET A 20 -2.14 -14.62 6.84
C MET A 20 -3.22 -13.54 7.01
N PRO A 21 -4.02 -13.27 5.97
CA PRO A 21 -5.20 -12.44 6.10
C PRO A 21 -6.14 -12.96 7.19
N ARG A 22 -6.85 -12.05 7.84
CA ARG A 22 -7.87 -12.41 8.85
C ARG A 22 -9.13 -13.03 8.24
N LEU A 23 -9.36 -12.79 6.95
CA LEU A 23 -10.48 -13.34 6.22
C LEU A 23 -9.99 -14.43 5.27
N ARG A 24 -10.90 -15.35 4.91
CA ARG A 24 -10.60 -16.36 3.89
C ARG A 24 -10.29 -15.69 2.55
N GLN A 25 -9.50 -16.33 1.78
CA GLN A 25 -9.19 -15.95 0.41
C GLN A 25 -10.07 -16.74 -0.56
N VAL A 26 -10.36 -16.17 -1.71
CA VAL A 26 -11.15 -16.81 -2.79
C VAL A 26 -10.18 -17.24 -3.88
N GLY A 27 -10.12 -18.54 -4.13
CA GLY A 27 -9.34 -19.11 -5.23
C GLY A 27 -9.98 -18.81 -6.60
N ARG A 28 -9.24 -19.10 -7.66
CA ARG A 28 -9.66 -18.77 -9.02
C ARG A 28 -11.01 -19.40 -9.39
N ASP A 29 -11.18 -20.69 -9.11
CA ASP A 29 -12.37 -21.46 -9.52
C ASP A 29 -13.65 -21.00 -8.79
N ASP A 30 -13.49 -20.47 -7.57
CA ASP A 30 -14.59 -19.99 -6.74
C ASP A 30 -14.88 -18.50 -6.93
N ALA A 31 -14.04 -17.78 -7.67
CA ALA A 31 -14.19 -16.35 -7.86
C ALA A 31 -15.32 -16.02 -8.84
N HIS A 32 -16.05 -14.93 -8.54
CA HIS A 32 -17.00 -14.35 -9.49
C HIS A 32 -16.28 -13.99 -10.82
N PRO A 33 -16.96 -14.06 -11.99
CA PRO A 33 -16.34 -13.77 -13.30
C PRO A 33 -15.54 -12.47 -13.35
N PHE A 34 -15.99 -11.42 -12.67
CA PHE A 34 -15.22 -10.18 -12.52
C PHE A 34 -13.88 -10.41 -11.82
N GLY A 35 -13.88 -11.15 -10.70
CA GLY A 35 -12.65 -11.49 -9.97
C GLY A 35 -11.72 -12.36 -10.80
N GLN A 36 -12.25 -13.33 -11.56
CA GLN A 36 -11.46 -14.16 -12.48
C GLN A 36 -10.75 -13.33 -13.56
N ALA A 37 -11.44 -12.32 -14.11
CA ALA A 37 -10.85 -11.41 -15.09
C ALA A 37 -9.67 -10.61 -14.48
N ILE A 38 -9.83 -10.10 -13.25
CA ILE A 38 -8.75 -9.43 -12.52
C ILE A 38 -7.59 -10.38 -12.24
N TYR A 39 -7.89 -11.63 -11.81
CA TYR A 39 -6.84 -12.63 -11.56
C TYR A 39 -6.05 -12.97 -12.83
N THR A 40 -6.74 -13.08 -13.97
CA THR A 40 -6.05 -13.33 -15.25
C THR A 40 -5.09 -12.20 -15.60
N MET A 41 -5.47 -10.96 -15.33
CA MET A 41 -4.62 -9.79 -15.58
C MET A 41 -3.41 -9.72 -14.65
N LEU A 42 -3.57 -10.09 -13.37
CA LEU A 42 -2.54 -9.91 -12.34
C LEU A 42 -1.65 -11.13 -12.13
N PHE A 43 -2.22 -12.33 -12.28
CA PHE A 43 -1.57 -13.61 -11.93
C PHE A 43 -1.43 -14.56 -13.13
N GLY A 44 -1.89 -14.16 -14.33
CA GLY A 44 -1.96 -15.05 -15.48
C GLY A 44 -2.94 -16.20 -15.25
N ASP A 45 -2.53 -17.44 -15.54
CA ASP A 45 -3.37 -18.63 -15.37
C ASP A 45 -3.26 -19.27 -13.97
N ARG A 46 -2.39 -18.74 -13.10
CA ARG A 46 -2.17 -19.26 -11.74
C ARG A 46 -3.41 -19.06 -10.86
N ASP A 47 -3.62 -19.93 -9.89
CA ASP A 47 -4.50 -19.67 -8.76
C ASP A 47 -3.77 -18.77 -7.75
N PRO A 48 -4.25 -17.56 -7.46
CA PRO A 48 -3.52 -16.61 -6.61
C PRO A 48 -3.47 -17.01 -5.13
N VAL A 49 -4.26 -17.99 -4.69
CA VAL A 49 -4.22 -18.50 -3.33
C VAL A 49 -3.20 -19.63 -3.21
N ALA A 50 -3.16 -20.52 -4.21
CA ALA A 50 -2.20 -21.63 -4.24
C ALA A 50 -0.79 -21.15 -4.61
N GLU A 51 -0.70 -20.17 -5.51
CA GLU A 51 0.55 -19.62 -6.05
C GLU A 51 0.53 -18.09 -5.92
N PRO A 52 0.74 -17.55 -4.71
CA PRO A 52 0.70 -16.10 -4.47
C PRO A 52 1.89 -15.38 -5.13
N GLY A 53 1.79 -14.06 -5.18
CA GLY A 53 2.83 -13.17 -5.69
C GLY A 53 2.37 -12.36 -6.90
N THR A 54 2.52 -11.04 -6.81
CA THR A 54 2.23 -10.08 -7.88
C THR A 54 3.52 -9.51 -8.47
N ALA A 55 3.43 -8.91 -9.64
CA ALA A 55 4.56 -8.20 -10.26
C ALA A 55 5.04 -6.98 -9.43
N SER A 56 4.23 -6.47 -8.51
CA SER A 56 4.61 -5.39 -7.60
C SER A 56 5.35 -5.86 -6.34
N GLY A 57 5.56 -7.17 -6.19
CA GLY A 57 6.30 -7.76 -5.08
C GLY A 57 5.46 -8.01 -3.84
N THR A 58 4.13 -8.02 -3.93
CA THR A 58 3.24 -8.36 -2.82
C THR A 58 2.62 -9.75 -2.97
N PRO A 59 2.14 -10.39 -1.89
CA PRO A 59 1.48 -11.69 -1.96
C PRO A 59 0.23 -11.73 -2.87
N GLY A 60 -0.47 -10.59 -2.99
CA GLY A 60 -1.70 -10.52 -3.77
C GLY A 60 -2.96 -10.88 -2.98
N ASN A 61 -2.86 -11.01 -1.66
CA ASN A 61 -4.00 -11.43 -0.85
C ASN A 61 -5.05 -10.32 -0.65
N TRP A 62 -4.73 -9.08 -0.96
CA TRP A 62 -5.73 -8.02 -1.07
C TRP A 62 -6.79 -8.39 -2.12
N TRP A 63 -6.37 -8.84 -3.29
CA TRP A 63 -7.24 -9.20 -4.40
C TRP A 63 -8.11 -10.41 -4.07
N THR A 64 -7.53 -11.44 -3.47
CA THR A 64 -8.23 -12.68 -3.13
C THR A 64 -9.20 -12.53 -1.97
N VAL A 65 -8.95 -11.59 -1.05
CA VAL A 65 -9.89 -11.25 0.03
C VAL A 65 -11.03 -10.37 -0.49
N PHE A 66 -10.76 -9.37 -1.31
CA PHE A 66 -11.81 -8.52 -1.88
C PHE A 66 -12.76 -9.29 -2.80
N ALA A 67 -12.30 -10.37 -3.42
CA ALA A 67 -13.15 -11.26 -4.21
C ALA A 67 -14.26 -11.97 -3.42
N LEU A 68 -14.25 -11.90 -2.08
CA LEU A 68 -15.37 -12.34 -1.23
C LEU A 68 -16.66 -11.59 -1.51
N VAL A 69 -16.56 -10.30 -1.89
CA VAL A 69 -17.69 -9.42 -2.13
C VAL A 69 -17.50 -8.75 -3.49
N PRO A 70 -18.01 -9.35 -4.57
CA PRO A 70 -17.75 -8.90 -5.94
C PRO A 70 -18.07 -7.41 -6.18
N ASP A 71 -19.17 -6.91 -5.62
CA ASP A 71 -19.57 -5.51 -5.78
C ASP A 71 -18.62 -4.54 -5.09
N ALA A 72 -18.11 -4.89 -3.89
CA ALA A 72 -17.10 -4.12 -3.20
C ALA A 72 -15.77 -4.16 -3.95
N PHE A 73 -15.43 -5.29 -4.54
CA PHE A 73 -14.25 -5.46 -5.37
C PHE A 73 -14.29 -4.58 -6.62
N ASP A 74 -15.42 -4.60 -7.36
CA ASP A 74 -15.63 -3.74 -8.53
C ASP A 74 -15.56 -2.25 -8.15
N HIS A 75 -16.29 -1.85 -7.11
CA HIS A 75 -16.27 -0.47 -6.62
C HIS A 75 -14.86 0.02 -6.29
N THR A 76 -14.07 -0.80 -5.62
CA THR A 76 -12.70 -0.43 -5.21
C THR A 76 -11.75 -0.35 -6.40
N THR A 77 -11.85 -1.30 -7.35
CA THR A 77 -11.03 -1.26 -8.58
C THR A 77 -11.41 -0.09 -9.49
N SER A 78 -12.66 0.31 -9.53
CA SER A 78 -13.12 1.52 -10.20
C SER A 78 -12.49 2.77 -9.56
N GLY A 79 -12.33 2.80 -8.24
CA GLY A 79 -11.59 3.84 -7.54
C GLY A 79 -10.12 3.94 -7.97
N PHE A 80 -9.46 2.80 -8.18
CA PHE A 80 -8.08 2.78 -8.71
C PHE A 80 -7.99 3.35 -10.13
N GLN A 81 -8.96 3.04 -10.98
CA GLN A 81 -9.05 3.61 -12.33
C GLN A 81 -9.25 5.12 -12.28
N PHE A 82 -10.06 5.61 -11.35
CA PHE A 82 -10.31 7.04 -11.17
C PHE A 82 -9.01 7.81 -10.94
N TYR A 83 -8.24 7.50 -9.92
CA TYR A 83 -7.05 8.31 -9.61
C TYR A 83 -5.90 8.14 -10.60
N ARG A 84 -5.86 7.03 -11.36
CA ARG A 84 -4.88 6.81 -12.44
C ARG A 84 -5.28 7.42 -13.77
N SER A 85 -6.51 7.90 -13.90
CA SER A 85 -7.01 8.48 -15.14
C SER A 85 -6.19 9.71 -15.56
N PRO A 86 -5.83 9.83 -16.84
CA PRO A 86 -5.17 11.03 -17.36
C PRO A 86 -6.07 12.28 -17.33
N ALA A 87 -7.36 12.11 -17.04
CA ALA A 87 -8.31 13.22 -16.87
C ALA A 87 -8.18 13.91 -15.49
N ARG A 88 -7.30 13.45 -14.62
CA ARG A 88 -7.06 14.13 -13.32
C ARG A 88 -6.32 15.43 -13.53
N VAL A 89 -6.82 16.49 -12.86
CA VAL A 89 -6.18 17.81 -12.91
C VAL A 89 -5.06 17.92 -11.87
N LEU A 90 -5.20 17.22 -10.75
CA LEU A 90 -4.17 17.17 -9.71
C LEU A 90 -2.87 16.56 -10.26
N ALA A 91 -1.77 17.28 -10.08
CA ALA A 91 -0.45 16.80 -10.50
C ALA A 91 -0.14 15.43 -9.88
N PRO A 92 0.35 14.45 -10.67
CA PRO A 92 0.66 13.10 -10.18
C PRO A 92 1.56 13.09 -8.94
N LYS A 93 2.53 14.00 -8.87
CA LYS A 93 3.43 14.14 -7.72
C LYS A 93 2.68 14.49 -6.43
N LEU A 94 1.75 15.43 -6.47
CA LEU A 94 0.96 15.81 -5.29
C LEU A 94 -0.03 14.72 -4.88
N ARG A 95 -0.60 14.00 -5.85
CA ARG A 95 -1.42 12.83 -5.60
C ARG A 95 -0.65 11.75 -4.83
N GLU A 96 0.52 11.33 -5.34
CA GLU A 96 1.35 10.32 -4.67
C GLU A 96 1.80 10.78 -3.27
N LEU A 97 2.06 12.10 -3.11
CA LEU A 97 2.41 12.67 -1.82
C LEU A 97 1.31 12.49 -0.76
N GLY A 98 0.05 12.74 -1.14
CA GLY A 98 -1.09 12.49 -0.25
C GLY A 98 -1.24 11.00 0.08
N GLN A 99 -1.07 10.13 -0.90
CA GLN A 99 -1.22 8.68 -0.74
C GLN A 99 -0.13 8.07 0.15
N ILE A 100 1.15 8.39 -0.09
CA ILE A 100 2.26 7.89 0.72
C ILE A 100 2.18 8.39 2.17
N ARG A 101 1.86 9.68 2.37
CA ARG A 101 1.72 10.23 3.71
C ARG A 101 0.53 9.63 4.45
N ALA A 102 -0.61 9.42 3.79
CA ALA A 102 -1.76 8.73 4.38
C ALA A 102 -1.40 7.30 4.80
N GLY A 103 -0.67 6.56 3.96
CA GLY A 103 -0.19 5.21 4.29
C GLY A 103 0.70 5.19 5.53
N PHE A 104 1.67 6.11 5.60
CA PHE A 104 2.54 6.25 6.77
C PHE A 104 1.76 6.65 8.03
N ALA A 105 0.95 7.68 7.95
CA ALA A 105 0.22 8.24 9.09
C ALA A 105 -0.76 7.23 9.72
N VAL A 106 -1.38 6.36 8.92
CA VAL A 106 -2.23 5.26 9.39
C VAL A 106 -1.41 4.05 9.84
N GLY A 107 -0.12 3.98 9.51
CA GLY A 107 0.75 2.85 9.86
C GLY A 107 0.52 1.62 8.98
N SER A 108 0.14 1.79 7.71
CA SER A 108 -0.02 0.70 6.77
C SER A 108 1.27 0.45 6.00
N GLN A 109 1.98 -0.63 6.37
CA GLN A 109 3.21 -1.03 5.67
C GLN A 109 2.96 -1.21 4.17
N PHE A 110 1.88 -1.88 3.79
CA PHE A 110 1.53 -2.10 2.39
C PHE A 110 1.36 -0.80 1.60
N VAL A 111 0.47 0.11 2.08
CA VAL A 111 0.22 1.36 1.36
C VAL A 111 1.48 2.22 1.31
N PHE A 112 2.22 2.32 2.40
CA PHE A 112 3.44 3.12 2.46
C PHE A 112 4.49 2.61 1.47
N SER A 113 4.85 1.32 1.52
CA SER A 113 5.91 0.76 0.67
C SER A 113 5.58 0.81 -0.82
N GLN A 114 4.32 0.53 -1.19
CA GLN A 114 3.90 0.63 -2.60
C GLN A 114 3.98 2.08 -3.11
N HIS A 115 3.64 3.05 -2.27
CA HIS A 115 3.73 4.45 -2.66
C HIS A 115 5.15 5.04 -2.56
N CYS A 116 6.07 4.45 -1.82
CA CYS A 116 7.51 4.75 -1.94
C CYS A 116 8.01 4.49 -3.37
N LYS A 117 7.58 3.37 -3.98
CA LYS A 117 7.90 3.03 -5.38
C LYS A 117 7.24 4.03 -6.34
N ALA A 118 5.94 4.24 -6.21
CA ALA A 118 5.16 5.14 -7.06
C ALA A 118 5.65 6.60 -6.99
N CYS A 119 6.09 7.07 -5.81
CA CYS A 119 6.69 8.39 -5.66
C CYS A 119 7.96 8.56 -6.48
N ARG A 120 8.84 7.56 -6.51
CA ARG A 120 10.05 7.59 -7.34
C ARG A 120 9.70 7.67 -8.83
N ASP A 121 8.67 6.94 -9.28
CA ASP A 121 8.20 6.94 -10.66
C ASP A 121 7.68 8.32 -11.11
N VAL A 122 7.18 9.14 -10.20
CA VAL A 122 6.71 10.51 -10.48
C VAL A 122 7.71 11.60 -10.11
N GLY A 123 8.98 11.22 -9.87
CA GLY A 123 10.10 12.15 -9.74
C GLY A 123 10.39 12.64 -8.32
N PHE A 124 10.00 11.90 -7.27
CA PHE A 124 10.53 12.15 -5.93
C PHE A 124 11.97 11.69 -5.83
N THR A 125 12.77 12.46 -5.07
CA THR A 125 14.10 12.02 -4.68
C THR A 125 14.04 11.03 -3.51
N ASP A 126 15.09 10.23 -3.33
CA ASP A 126 15.19 9.35 -2.15
C ASP A 126 15.18 10.13 -0.84
N GLU A 127 15.74 11.36 -0.83
CA GLU A 127 15.63 12.27 0.31
C GLU A 127 14.19 12.61 0.64
N GLN A 128 13.38 12.93 -0.36
CA GLN A 128 11.94 13.23 -0.16
C GLN A 128 11.19 12.01 0.35
N VAL A 129 11.43 10.82 -0.22
CA VAL A 129 10.81 9.58 0.27
C VAL A 129 11.20 9.30 1.72
N ALA A 130 12.49 9.43 2.05
CA ALA A 130 12.99 9.24 3.42
C ALA A 130 12.46 10.29 4.41
N ALA A 131 12.13 11.49 3.94
CA ALA A 131 11.62 12.58 4.76
C ALA A 131 10.12 12.44 5.12
N ILE A 132 9.34 11.56 4.48
CA ILE A 132 7.91 11.40 4.74
C ILE A 132 7.56 11.21 6.23
N PRO A 133 8.29 10.37 7.00
CA PRO A 133 8.02 10.18 8.42
C PRO A 133 8.13 11.47 9.25
N ALA A 134 9.11 12.31 8.95
CA ALA A 134 9.43 13.53 9.69
C ALA A 134 9.33 14.79 8.81
N TRP A 135 8.35 14.81 7.91
CA TRP A 135 8.19 15.82 6.87
C TRP A 135 8.20 17.27 7.40
N SER A 136 7.65 17.48 8.59
CA SER A 136 7.47 18.83 9.16
C SER A 136 8.80 19.53 9.49
N VAL A 137 9.87 18.77 9.70
CA VAL A 137 11.22 19.29 10.02
C VAL A 137 12.20 19.14 8.86
N ALA A 138 11.78 18.59 7.72
CA ALA A 138 12.62 18.42 6.55
C ALA A 138 12.53 19.65 5.62
N ASP A 139 13.65 20.01 4.97
CA ASP A 139 13.75 21.21 4.13
C ASP A 139 13.56 20.94 2.64
N CYS A 140 13.38 19.68 2.23
CA CYS A 140 13.27 19.25 0.84
C CYS A 140 11.90 19.51 0.20
N TRP A 141 10.95 20.10 0.91
CA TRP A 141 9.58 20.31 0.45
C TRP A 141 9.32 21.72 -0.06
N SER A 142 8.72 21.83 -1.23
CA SER A 142 8.17 23.08 -1.73
C SER A 142 6.94 23.54 -0.90
N PRO A 143 6.52 24.81 -1.01
CA PRO A 143 5.34 25.30 -0.27
C PRO A 143 4.08 24.47 -0.52
N VAL A 144 3.80 24.08 -1.78
CA VAL A 144 2.63 23.26 -2.11
C VAL A 144 2.74 21.85 -1.54
N GLU A 145 3.91 21.24 -1.59
CA GLU A 145 4.13 19.91 -1.01
C GLU A 145 3.95 19.92 0.52
N ARG A 146 4.45 20.97 1.20
CA ARG A 146 4.20 21.16 2.65
C ARG A 146 2.72 21.30 2.97
N ALA A 147 1.97 22.09 2.18
CA ALA A 147 0.55 22.25 2.37
C ALA A 147 -0.22 20.92 2.18
N VAL A 148 0.14 20.14 1.16
CA VAL A 148 -0.43 18.81 0.91
C VAL A 148 -0.14 17.85 2.07
N LEU A 149 1.08 17.82 2.60
CA LEU A 149 1.44 16.97 3.75
C LEU A 149 0.67 17.35 5.01
N ALA A 150 0.60 18.65 5.32
CA ALA A 150 -0.17 19.17 6.45
C ALA A 150 -1.67 18.86 6.31
N TYR A 151 -2.21 19.04 5.12
CA TYR A 151 -3.60 18.72 4.81
C TYR A 151 -3.88 17.22 4.94
N THR A 152 -2.98 16.37 4.46
CA THR A 152 -3.08 14.91 4.61
C THR A 152 -3.14 14.51 6.08
N ASP A 153 -2.29 15.09 6.94
CA ASP A 153 -2.33 14.82 8.38
C ASP A 153 -3.67 15.26 9.00
N CYS A 154 -4.23 16.40 8.59
CA CYS A 154 -5.55 16.79 9.01
C CYS A 154 -6.65 15.81 8.56
N LEU A 155 -6.57 15.29 7.34
CA LEU A 155 -7.55 14.33 6.84
C LEU A 155 -7.51 13.00 7.63
N VAL A 156 -6.32 12.44 7.83
CA VAL A 156 -6.20 11.06 8.33
C VAL A 156 -5.97 10.97 9.84
N LEU A 157 -5.22 11.89 10.45
CA LEU A 157 -4.94 11.89 11.89
C LEU A 157 -5.96 12.70 12.69
N GLN A 158 -6.53 13.73 12.09
CA GLN A 158 -7.49 14.63 12.76
C GLN A 158 -8.93 14.46 12.25
N HIS A 159 -9.18 13.41 11.49
CA HIS A 159 -10.52 13.07 10.98
C HIS A 159 -11.19 14.21 10.20
N GLY A 160 -10.41 14.90 9.34
CA GLY A 160 -10.90 15.98 8.49
C GLY A 160 -11.03 17.35 9.17
N ARG A 161 -10.49 17.52 10.38
CA ARG A 161 -10.46 18.84 11.03
C ARG A 161 -9.33 19.68 10.44
N VAL A 162 -9.68 20.50 9.47
CA VAL A 162 -8.73 21.35 8.77
C VAL A 162 -8.86 22.79 9.27
N PRO A 163 -7.80 23.42 9.81
CA PRO A 163 -7.83 24.84 10.14
C PRO A 163 -8.03 25.71 8.90
N ASP A 164 -8.85 26.77 9.03
CA ASP A 164 -9.15 27.69 7.92
C ASP A 164 -7.88 28.29 7.30
N ALA A 165 -6.88 28.59 8.12
CA ALA A 165 -5.60 29.14 7.65
C ALA A 165 -4.84 28.16 6.74
N LEU A 166 -4.87 26.85 7.03
CA LEU A 166 -4.29 25.83 6.16
C LEU A 166 -5.09 25.67 4.87
N PHE A 167 -6.43 25.69 4.98
CA PHE A 167 -7.29 25.58 3.81
C PHE A 167 -7.13 26.80 2.87
N ALA A 168 -7.02 27.99 3.41
CA ALA A 168 -6.73 29.20 2.63
C ALA A 168 -5.37 29.12 1.92
N GLU A 169 -4.36 28.51 2.55
CA GLU A 169 -3.06 28.30 1.90
C GLU A 169 -3.16 27.29 0.74
N LEU A 170 -3.95 26.21 0.90
CA LEU A 170 -4.23 25.29 -0.21
C LEU A 170 -4.91 26.01 -1.38
N GLN A 171 -5.93 26.82 -1.12
CA GLN A 171 -6.64 27.59 -2.15
C GLN A 171 -5.74 28.62 -2.86
N ARG A 172 -4.70 29.09 -2.19
CA ARG A 172 -3.69 29.95 -2.82
C ARG A 172 -2.79 29.20 -3.80
N LEU A 173 -2.60 27.90 -3.60
CA LEU A 173 -1.62 27.05 -4.30
C LEU A 173 -2.26 26.11 -5.31
N LEU A 174 -3.52 25.75 -5.14
CA LEU A 174 -4.25 24.75 -5.93
C LEU A 174 -5.64 25.28 -6.27
N SER A 175 -6.20 24.81 -7.38
CA SER A 175 -7.60 25.06 -7.73
C SER A 175 -8.56 24.25 -6.86
N ASP A 176 -9.84 24.62 -6.87
CA ASP A 176 -10.88 23.89 -6.13
C ASP A 176 -11.00 22.44 -6.63
N GLU A 177 -10.81 22.20 -7.94
CA GLU A 177 -10.82 20.87 -8.55
C GLU A 177 -9.64 20.02 -8.07
N GLU A 178 -8.43 20.59 -8.02
CA GLU A 178 -7.23 19.92 -7.50
C GLU A 178 -7.39 19.59 -6.02
N ILE A 179 -7.94 20.50 -5.21
CA ILE A 179 -8.20 20.26 -3.79
C ILE A 179 -9.24 19.16 -3.61
N LEU A 180 -10.30 19.14 -4.43
CA LEU A 180 -11.31 18.09 -4.38
C LEU A 180 -10.71 16.72 -4.73
N GLU A 181 -9.94 16.63 -5.81
CA GLU A 181 -9.24 15.40 -6.20
C GLU A 181 -8.25 14.94 -5.12
N LEU A 182 -7.45 15.86 -4.57
CA LEU A 182 -6.53 15.57 -3.47
C LEU A 182 -7.27 15.02 -2.25
N THR A 183 -8.36 15.67 -1.87
CA THR A 183 -9.18 15.26 -0.72
C THR A 183 -9.74 13.86 -0.91
N TYR A 184 -10.39 13.61 -2.03
CA TYR A 184 -11.03 12.33 -2.33
C TYR A 184 -10.00 11.19 -2.38
N ILE A 185 -8.92 11.39 -3.12
CA ILE A 185 -7.88 10.37 -3.30
C ILE A 185 -7.18 10.07 -1.98
N THR A 186 -6.77 11.11 -1.24
CA THR A 186 -6.08 10.94 0.04
C THR A 186 -6.97 10.26 1.09
N ALA A 187 -8.24 10.66 1.20
CA ALA A 187 -9.19 10.04 2.12
C ALA A 187 -9.45 8.57 1.76
N THR A 188 -9.59 8.25 0.47
CA THR A 188 -9.72 6.88 -0.02
C THR A 188 -8.50 6.04 0.37
N TYR A 189 -7.29 6.57 0.25
CA TYR A 189 -6.07 5.86 0.66
C TYR A 189 -5.93 5.73 2.18
N GLY A 190 -6.41 6.69 2.96
CA GLY A 190 -6.59 6.54 4.40
C GLY A 190 -7.51 5.35 4.74
N MET A 191 -8.63 5.22 4.04
CA MET A 191 -9.54 4.07 4.16
C MET A 191 -8.84 2.76 3.78
N HIS A 192 -8.14 2.71 2.65
CA HIS A 192 -7.38 1.51 2.23
C HIS A 192 -6.32 1.11 3.25
N ALA A 193 -5.59 2.07 3.79
CA ALA A 193 -4.60 1.82 4.82
C ALA A 193 -5.22 1.22 6.09
N ILE A 194 -6.35 1.75 6.54
CA ILE A 194 -7.12 1.22 7.68
C ILE A 194 -7.58 -0.21 7.40
N MET A 195 -8.16 -0.47 6.23
CA MET A 195 -8.65 -1.80 5.86
C MET A 195 -7.52 -2.81 5.76
N SER A 196 -6.42 -2.46 5.10
CA SER A 196 -5.26 -3.34 4.95
C SER A 196 -4.68 -3.74 6.30
N ARG A 197 -4.54 -2.79 7.23
CA ARG A 197 -4.13 -3.09 8.61
C ARG A 197 -5.12 -3.98 9.35
N ALA A 198 -6.40 -3.60 9.33
CA ALA A 198 -7.43 -4.32 10.07
C ALA A 198 -7.58 -5.77 9.61
N LEU A 199 -7.44 -6.02 8.32
CA LEU A 199 -7.62 -7.34 7.71
C LEU A 199 -6.30 -8.09 7.50
N ARG A 200 -5.16 -7.48 7.82
CA ARG A 200 -3.80 -8.02 7.58
C ARG A 200 -3.59 -8.37 6.12
N LEU A 201 -3.84 -7.40 5.24
CA LEU A 201 -3.65 -7.57 3.81
C LEU A 201 -2.29 -7.02 3.40
N GLU A 202 -1.63 -7.75 2.50
CA GLU A 202 -0.39 -7.37 1.84
C GLU A 202 0.70 -6.91 2.81
N PHE A 203 1.64 -7.75 3.06
CA PHE A 203 2.87 -7.35 3.73
C PHE A 203 3.98 -7.27 2.70
N ASP A 204 4.61 -6.11 2.58
CA ASP A 204 5.74 -5.86 1.68
C ASP A 204 7.00 -5.69 2.53
N ASP A 205 7.93 -6.63 2.42
CA ASP A 205 9.19 -6.60 3.17
C ASP A 205 10.26 -5.82 2.41
N VAL A 206 10.24 -4.52 2.58
CA VAL A 206 11.19 -3.57 1.97
C VAL A 206 11.90 -2.75 3.04
N ASP A 207 12.92 -1.99 2.64
CA ASP A 207 13.71 -1.16 3.57
C ASP A 207 12.89 0.00 4.15
N GLU A 208 11.92 0.52 3.39
CA GLU A 208 11.03 1.59 3.85
C GLU A 208 9.96 1.03 4.79
N ARG A 209 10.23 1.06 6.09
CA ARG A 209 9.33 0.56 7.12
C ARG A 209 8.47 1.64 7.73
N VAL A 210 7.21 1.31 8.00
CA VAL A 210 6.38 2.04 8.95
C VAL A 210 6.66 1.49 10.34
N VAL A 211 7.53 2.16 11.07
CA VAL A 211 7.87 1.78 12.44
C VAL A 211 7.05 2.63 13.40
N GLU A 212 6.01 2.04 13.98
CA GLU A 212 5.17 2.71 15.00
C GLU A 212 5.76 2.55 16.40
N VAL A 213 6.17 1.32 16.72
CA VAL A 213 6.82 0.99 17.98
C VAL A 213 7.91 -0.03 17.67
N ALA A 214 9.11 0.19 18.17
CA ALA A 214 10.18 -0.78 18.05
C ALA A 214 9.77 -2.09 18.76
N ASP A 215 9.91 -3.22 18.07
CA ASP A 215 9.73 -4.53 18.69
C ASP A 215 10.67 -4.63 19.91
N PRO A 216 10.15 -4.96 21.10
CA PRO A 216 10.97 -5.13 22.31
C PRO A 216 12.13 -6.11 22.13
N SER A 217 12.05 -7.03 21.18
CA SER A 217 13.14 -7.95 20.83
C SER A 217 14.23 -7.33 19.97
N GLY A 218 14.09 -6.06 19.57
CA GLY A 218 15.03 -5.36 18.68
C GLY A 218 14.97 -5.84 17.22
N ARG A 219 14.00 -6.67 16.87
CA ARG A 219 13.76 -7.10 15.48
C ARG A 219 13.00 -6.02 14.75
N THR A 220 13.71 -5.12 14.13
CA THR A 220 13.14 -4.13 13.20
C THR A 220 13.03 -4.66 11.78
N ALA A 221 13.76 -5.73 11.45
CA ALA A 221 13.59 -6.46 10.20
C ALA A 221 12.34 -7.34 10.34
N GLY A 222 11.26 -6.99 9.66
CA GLY A 222 10.10 -7.86 9.50
C GLY A 222 10.51 -9.13 8.77
N LEU A 223 9.64 -10.12 8.79
CA LEU A 223 9.81 -11.30 7.96
C LEU A 223 9.77 -10.88 6.50
N ASP A 224 10.75 -11.32 5.73
CA ASP A 224 10.71 -11.17 4.28
C ASP A 224 9.68 -12.15 3.71
N VAL A 225 8.46 -11.66 3.55
CA VAL A 225 7.34 -12.45 3.02
C VAL A 225 7.62 -12.85 1.58
N MET A 226 8.32 -12.01 0.83
CA MET A 226 8.65 -12.32 -0.56
C MET A 226 9.74 -13.40 -0.65
N ALA A 227 10.72 -13.39 0.24
CA ALA A 227 11.68 -14.51 0.31
C ALA A 227 11.00 -15.84 0.69
N VAL A 228 9.93 -15.80 1.48
CA VAL A 228 9.13 -17.01 1.81
C VAL A 228 8.29 -17.45 0.60
N VAL A 229 7.73 -16.52 -0.16
CA VAL A 229 6.93 -16.81 -1.37
C VAL A 229 7.83 -17.29 -2.52
N ASP A 230 8.97 -16.61 -2.76
CA ASP A 230 9.90 -16.97 -3.84
C ASP A 230 10.53 -18.38 -3.67
N THR A 231 10.75 -18.80 -2.42
CA THR A 231 11.27 -20.14 -2.16
C THR A 231 10.25 -21.24 -2.43
N SER A 232 8.96 -20.93 -2.50
CA SER A 232 7.90 -21.87 -2.88
C SER A 232 7.80 -22.05 -4.41
N ALA A 233 8.30 -21.09 -5.19
CA ALA A 233 8.27 -21.11 -6.65
C ALA A 233 9.42 -21.95 -7.27
N ALA A 234 10.43 -22.31 -6.49
CA ALA A 234 11.47 -23.24 -6.92
C ALA A 234 10.97 -24.69 -6.77
N ALA A 235 10.16 -25.15 -7.72
CA ALA A 235 9.87 -26.57 -7.86
C ALA A 235 11.20 -27.32 -8.06
N PRO A 236 11.43 -28.47 -7.40
CA PRO A 236 12.61 -29.26 -7.66
C PRO A 236 12.57 -29.71 -9.11
N ASP A 237 13.65 -29.44 -9.84
CA ASP A 237 13.94 -30.09 -11.11
C ASP A 237 13.87 -31.58 -10.87
N VAL A 238 12.82 -32.23 -11.34
CA VAL A 238 12.74 -33.70 -11.42
C VAL A 238 13.55 -34.09 -12.64
N ALA A 239 14.87 -34.17 -12.44
CA ALA A 239 15.73 -34.85 -13.38
C ALA A 239 15.41 -36.36 -13.34
N GLY A 240 15.10 -36.88 -14.53
CA GLY A 240 14.63 -38.20 -14.87
C GLY A 240 15.47 -39.39 -14.49
#